data_e1cf44c60b471e3499f3215c21389f79
#
_entry.id   e1cf44c60b471e3499f3215c21389f79
#
_cell.length_a   1.000
_cell.length_b   1.000
_cell.length_c   1.000
_cell.angle_alpha   90.00
_cell.angle_beta   90.00
_cell.angle_gamma   90.00
#
_symmetry.space_group_name_H-M   'P 1'
#
loop_
_entity.id
_entity.type
_entity.pdbx_description
1 polymer ?
#
loop_
_entity_poly.entity_id
_entity_poly.type
_entity_poly.pdbx_seq_one_letter_code
_entity_poly.pdbx_strand_id
1 'polypeptide(L)' 'MLKITERQFETLQVIENYIKEKGFAPTYRELMNLLGLTSTSTVKGLLDALKRKDYITWEAGSPRTLKIVK' A
#
# COMPACT_ATOMS: atom_id res chain seq x y z
N MET A 1 0.23 19.47 5.71
CA MET A 1 0.20 18.01 5.71
C MET A 1 -1.08 17.50 5.05
N LEU A 2 -0.97 16.54 4.17
CA LEU A 2 -2.13 15.97 3.51
C LEU A 2 -2.80 14.93 4.41
N LYS A 3 -4.10 15.05 4.51
CA LYS A 3 -4.88 14.09 5.29
C LYS A 3 -5.06 12.80 4.53
N ILE A 4 -5.07 11.69 5.26
CA ILE A 4 -5.42 10.40 4.68
C ILE A 4 -6.73 9.92 5.26
N THR A 5 -7.47 9.13 4.48
CA THR A 5 -8.74 8.57 4.93
C THR A 5 -8.48 7.35 5.82
N GLU A 6 -9.51 6.89 6.52
CA GLU A 6 -9.41 5.70 7.34
C GLU A 6 -8.95 4.50 6.52
N ARG A 7 -9.52 4.34 5.33
CA ARG A 7 -9.13 3.22 4.45
C ARG A 7 -7.68 3.34 3.99
N GLN A 8 -7.23 4.55 3.69
CA GLN A 8 -5.85 4.78 3.31
C GLN A 8 -4.90 4.49 4.47
N PHE A 9 -5.28 4.91 5.67
CA PHE A 9 -4.48 4.64 6.86
C PHE A 9 -4.39 3.14 7.14
N GLU A 10 -5.51 2.44 7.03
CA GLU A 10 -5.55 0.99 7.20
C GLU A 10 -4.62 0.30 6.20
N THR A 11 -4.66 0.76 4.94
CA THR A 11 -3.79 0.24 3.89
C THR A 11 -2.31 0.44 4.26
N LEU A 12 -1.98 1.64 4.74
CA LEU A 12 -0.61 1.95 5.15
C LEU A 12 -0.15 1.04 6.28
N GLN A 13 -1.01 0.81 7.27
CA GLN A 13 -0.70 -0.06 8.40
C GLN A 13 -0.47 -1.50 7.95
N VAL A 14 -1.30 -1.98 7.04
CA VAL A 14 -1.16 -3.34 6.51
C VAL A 14 0.16 -3.50 5.78
N ILE A 15 0.53 -2.51 4.97
CA ILE A 15 1.81 -2.52 4.25
C ILE A 15 2.98 -2.56 5.23
N GLU A 16 2.95 -1.68 6.22
CA GLU A 16 4.02 -1.59 7.19
C GLU A 16 4.20 -2.90 7.95
N ASN A 17 3.10 -3.47 8.43
CA ASN A 17 3.14 -4.73 9.15
C ASN A 17 3.65 -5.88 8.29
N TYR A 18 3.24 -5.91 7.01
CA TYR A 18 3.69 -6.94 6.09
C TYR A 18 5.20 -6.86 5.88
N ILE A 19 5.72 -5.65 5.65
CA ILE A 19 7.15 -5.46 5.44
C ILE A 19 7.93 -5.87 6.68
N LYS A 20 7.44 -5.52 7.87
CA LYS A 20 8.10 -5.89 9.12
C LYS A 20 8.15 -7.41 9.29
N GLU A 21 7.08 -8.09 8.92
CA GLU A 21 6.95 -9.52 9.13
C GLU A 21 7.69 -10.33 8.07
N LYS A 22 7.57 -9.93 6.81
CA LYS A 22 8.10 -10.70 5.69
C LYS A 22 9.44 -10.21 5.17
N GLY A 23 9.80 -8.97 5.44
CA GLY A 23 11.03 -8.37 4.95
C GLY A 23 10.96 -7.84 3.53
N PHE A 24 9.78 -7.87 2.91
CA PHE A 24 9.57 -7.32 1.58
C PHE A 24 8.12 -6.86 1.44
N ALA A 25 7.87 -6.05 0.42
CA ALA A 25 6.55 -5.46 0.23
C ALA A 25 5.54 -6.47 -0.34
N PRO A 26 4.25 -6.30 -0.03
CA PRO A 26 3.20 -7.14 -0.61
C PRO A 26 2.92 -6.76 -2.05
N THR A 27 2.40 -7.72 -2.83
CA THR A 27 1.87 -7.45 -4.16
C THR A 27 0.46 -6.89 -4.03
N TYR A 28 -0.09 -6.40 -5.15
CA TYR A 28 -1.47 -5.92 -5.18
C TYR A 28 -2.45 -7.02 -4.74
N ARG A 29 -2.22 -8.24 -5.21
CA ARG A 29 -3.10 -9.36 -4.86
C ARG A 29 -3.03 -9.69 -3.38
N GLU A 30 -1.83 -9.67 -2.82
CA GLU A 30 -1.65 -9.91 -1.39
C GLU A 30 -2.35 -8.82 -0.57
N LEU A 31 -2.20 -7.57 -0.99
CA LEU A 31 -2.88 -6.46 -0.33
C LEU A 31 -4.39 -6.59 -0.43
N MET A 32 -4.88 -6.98 -1.60
CA MET A 32 -6.31 -7.18 -1.80
C MET A 32 -6.85 -8.18 -0.79
N ASN A 33 -6.17 -9.30 -0.61
CA ASN A 33 -6.58 -10.32 0.34
C ASN A 33 -6.51 -9.83 1.79
N LEU A 34 -5.43 -9.13 2.13
CA LEU A 34 -5.23 -8.63 3.49
C LEU A 34 -6.27 -7.58 3.87
N LEU A 35 -6.69 -6.78 2.89
CA LEU A 35 -7.68 -5.73 3.12
C LEU A 35 -9.12 -6.20 2.97
N GLY A 36 -9.31 -7.45 2.57
CA GLY A 36 -10.65 -7.99 2.37
C GLY A 36 -11.35 -7.43 1.16
N LEU A 37 -10.58 -7.00 0.17
CA LEU A 37 -11.13 -6.42 -1.06
C LEU A 37 -11.21 -7.48 -2.15
N THR A 38 -12.11 -7.24 -3.13
CA THR A 38 -12.32 -8.16 -4.23
C THR A 38 -11.81 -7.61 -5.56
N SER A 39 -11.25 -6.40 -5.56
CA SER A 39 -10.81 -5.74 -6.78
C SER A 39 -9.40 -5.19 -6.62
N THR A 40 -8.52 -5.53 -7.55
CA THR A 40 -7.16 -4.97 -7.57
C THR A 40 -7.18 -3.51 -7.96
N SER A 41 -8.21 -3.06 -8.70
CA SER A 41 -8.36 -1.64 -9.05
C SER A 41 -8.53 -0.78 -7.80
N THR A 42 -9.28 -1.29 -6.81
CA THR A 42 -9.45 -0.57 -5.55
C THR A 42 -8.12 -0.45 -4.81
N VAL A 43 -7.33 -1.54 -4.79
CA VAL A 43 -6.01 -1.53 -4.16
C VAL A 43 -5.11 -0.51 -4.86
N LYS A 44 -5.10 -0.54 -6.19
CA LYS A 44 -4.28 0.41 -6.96
C LYS A 44 -4.66 1.85 -6.64
N GLY A 45 -5.95 2.13 -6.55
CA GLY A 45 -6.44 3.47 -6.21
C GLY A 45 -5.95 3.92 -4.84
N LEU A 46 -5.99 3.03 -3.86
CA LEU A 46 -5.51 3.33 -2.52
C LEU A 46 -4.00 3.61 -2.52
N LEU A 47 -3.24 2.78 -3.23
CA LEU A 47 -1.79 2.96 -3.32
C LEU A 47 -1.42 4.24 -4.07
N ASP A 48 -2.12 4.54 -5.16
CA ASP A 48 -1.88 5.77 -5.91
C ASP A 48 -2.14 6.99 -5.04
N ALA A 49 -3.20 6.96 -4.24
CA ALA A 49 -3.51 8.06 -3.33
C ALA A 49 -2.41 8.25 -2.28
N LEU A 50 -1.93 7.14 -1.70
CA LEU A 50 -0.87 7.21 -0.70
C LEU A 50 0.44 7.71 -1.30
N LYS A 51 0.75 7.28 -2.53
CA LYS A 51 1.95 7.75 -3.22
C LYS A 51 1.86 9.24 -3.51
N ARG A 52 0.71 9.71 -3.96
CA ARG A 52 0.48 11.12 -4.25
C ARG A 52 0.67 11.98 -3.01
N LYS A 53 0.33 11.42 -1.84
CA LYS A 53 0.46 12.12 -0.55
C LYS A 53 1.82 11.89 0.09
N ASP A 54 2.74 11.23 -0.61
CA ASP A 54 4.12 10.99 -0.17
C ASP A 54 4.26 10.11 1.07
N TYR A 55 3.30 9.21 1.28
CA TYR A 55 3.41 8.22 2.37
C TYR A 55 4.17 6.97 1.92
N ILE A 56 4.07 6.62 0.64
CA ILE A 56 4.74 5.45 0.09
C ILE A 56 5.31 5.78 -1.28
N THR A 57 6.22 4.91 -1.74
CA THR A 57 6.74 5.02 -3.11
C THR A 57 7.05 3.61 -3.62
N TRP A 58 7.22 3.50 -4.94
CA TRP A 58 7.64 2.24 -5.56
C TRP A 58 8.21 2.54 -6.94
N GLU A 59 8.90 1.54 -7.51
CA GLU A 59 9.41 1.65 -8.87
C GLU A 59 8.38 1.06 -9.84
N ALA A 60 8.14 1.76 -10.93
CA ALA A 60 7.16 1.33 -11.93
C ALA A 60 7.54 -0.06 -12.47
N GLY A 61 6.55 -0.95 -12.57
CA GLY A 61 6.77 -2.28 -13.08
C GLY A 61 7.37 -3.28 -12.11
N SER A 62 7.64 -2.87 -10.87
CA SER A 62 8.25 -3.74 -9.86
C SER A 62 7.42 -3.68 -8.56
N PRO A 63 6.40 -4.54 -8.44
CA PRO A 63 5.46 -4.43 -7.31
C PRO A 63 6.07 -4.57 -5.92
N ARG A 64 7.17 -5.32 -5.81
CA ARG A 64 7.78 -5.51 -4.49
C ARG A 64 8.78 -4.43 -4.11
N THR A 65 8.85 -3.35 -4.88
CA THR A 65 9.70 -2.20 -4.53
C THR A 65 8.99 -1.17 -3.67
N LEU A 66 7.72 -1.39 -3.37
CA LEU A 66 6.92 -0.50 -2.54
C LEU A 66 7.56 -0.35 -1.16
N LYS A 67 7.67 0.87 -0.67
CA LYS A 67 8.21 1.13 0.65
C LYS A 67 7.55 2.35 1.28
N ILE A 68 7.60 2.38 2.61
CA ILE A 68 7.05 3.47 3.39
C ILE A 68 8.05 4.62 3.39
N VAL A 69 7.58 5.81 3.05
CA VAL A 69 8.41 7.02 3.04
C VAL A 69 8.30 7.76 4.36
N LYS A 70 7.12 7.70 4.98
CA LYS A 70 6.89 8.40 6.25
C LYS A 70 6.51 7.48 7.36
#